data_7222f87a68a3173f51c6694dc686718d
#
_entry.id   7222f87a68a3173f51c6694dc686718d
#
_cell.length_a   1.000
_cell.length_b   1.000
_cell.length_c   1.000
_cell.angle_alpha   90.00
_cell.angle_beta   90.00
_cell.angle_gamma   90.00
#
_symmetry.space_group_name_H-M   'P 1'
#
loop_
_entity.id
_entity.type
_entity.pdbx_description
1 polymer ?
#
loop_
_entity_poly.entity_id
_entity_poly.type
_entity_poly.pdbx_seq_one_letter_code
_entity_poly.pdbx_strand_id
1 'polypeptide(L)'
;FLGPTGVGKTELAKALAASLFDDESNMVRLDMSEYMEKYSVSRLIGAPPGYVGYDEGGQLTEAVRRKPYSVVLFDEVEKAHPDVFNVLLQVLDDGRITDSQGRTVDFKNTIIIMTSNLGSAHLLEGIDENGDINPACEEAVMNELRGHFRPEFLNRLDEIIMFKPLTKDNIGNIINLLMNDLNKRLADREITVELSDSARQFIVDHGYDPIYGARPLKRFLQKHVETLSAKLILADEVREGDTILIDTEGDKLT
;
A
#
# COMPACT_ATOMS: atom_id res chain seq x y z
N PHE A 1 -8.35 3.61 -5.51
CA PHE A 1 -8.46 2.35 -4.77
C PHE A 1 -9.12 2.60 -3.43
N LEU A 2 -10.31 2.05 -3.23
CA LEU A 2 -11.11 2.16 -2.01
C LEU A 2 -11.13 0.85 -1.26
N GLY A 3 -11.17 0.90 0.07
CA GLY A 3 -11.37 -0.29 0.85
C GLY A 3 -10.70 -0.25 2.22
N PRO A 4 -10.94 -1.28 3.05
CA PRO A 4 -10.40 -1.39 4.39
C PRO A 4 -8.86 -1.33 4.42
N THR A 5 -8.33 -1.05 5.58
CA THR A 5 -6.87 -1.08 5.80
C THR A 5 -6.35 -2.51 5.64
N GLY A 6 -5.18 -2.66 5.03
CA GLY A 6 -4.48 -3.95 4.96
C GLY A 6 -5.02 -4.95 3.93
N VAL A 7 -5.87 -4.53 2.99
CA VAL A 7 -6.39 -5.39 1.90
C VAL A 7 -5.49 -5.46 0.67
N GLY A 8 -4.35 -4.76 0.66
CA GLY A 8 -3.37 -4.84 -0.42
C GLY A 8 -3.36 -3.67 -1.41
N LYS A 9 -4.05 -2.55 -1.15
CA LYS A 9 -4.08 -1.38 -2.05
C LYS A 9 -2.69 -0.89 -2.45
N THR A 10 -1.80 -0.69 -1.48
CA THR A 10 -0.42 -0.23 -1.71
C THR A 10 0.45 -1.32 -2.37
N GLU A 11 0.23 -2.60 -2.02
CA GLU A 11 0.96 -3.72 -2.65
C GLU A 11 0.58 -3.88 -4.13
N LEU A 12 -0.69 -3.67 -4.50
CA LEU A 12 -1.08 -3.65 -5.91
C LEU A 12 -0.39 -2.51 -6.68
N ALA A 13 -0.25 -1.32 -6.08
CA ALA A 13 0.45 -0.20 -6.71
C ALA A 13 1.94 -0.53 -6.96
N LYS A 14 2.61 -1.22 -6.02
CA LYS A 14 3.99 -1.71 -6.22
C LYS A 14 4.06 -2.77 -7.33
N ALA A 15 3.15 -3.73 -7.33
CA ALA A 15 3.10 -4.77 -8.36
C ALA A 15 2.87 -4.17 -9.75
N LEU A 16 2.05 -3.11 -9.86
CA LEU A 16 1.87 -2.36 -11.10
C LEU A 16 3.15 -1.65 -11.53
N ALA A 17 3.89 -1.03 -10.61
CA ALA A 17 5.18 -0.41 -10.93
C ALA A 17 6.20 -1.45 -11.45
N ALA A 18 6.30 -2.60 -10.80
CA ALA A 18 7.16 -3.70 -11.25
C ALA A 18 6.74 -4.24 -12.62
N SER A 19 5.44 -4.40 -12.86
CA SER A 19 4.92 -4.98 -14.11
C SER A 19 5.01 -4.03 -15.30
N LEU A 20 4.80 -2.73 -15.10
CA LEU A 20 4.70 -1.75 -16.19
C LEU A 20 6.00 -0.97 -16.39
N PHE A 21 6.81 -0.85 -15.36
CA PHE A 21 8.04 -0.08 -15.35
C PHE A 21 9.24 -0.88 -14.84
N ASP A 22 9.16 -2.22 -14.89
CA ASP A 22 10.23 -3.20 -14.64
C ASP A 22 10.78 -3.26 -13.21
N ASP A 23 10.45 -2.32 -12.33
CA ASP A 23 10.97 -2.26 -10.96
C ASP A 23 9.98 -1.60 -9.99
N GLU A 24 9.79 -2.19 -8.81
CA GLU A 24 8.97 -1.61 -7.74
C GLU A 24 9.48 -0.23 -7.27
N SER A 25 10.78 0.04 -7.44
CA SER A 25 11.37 1.34 -7.12
C SER A 25 10.87 2.48 -8.02
N ASN A 26 10.24 2.15 -9.17
CA ASN A 26 9.57 3.11 -10.04
C ASN A 26 8.17 3.49 -9.53
N MET A 27 8.01 3.48 -8.21
CA MET A 27 6.85 4.03 -7.52
C MET A 27 7.26 5.23 -6.67
N VAL A 28 6.54 6.34 -6.85
CA VAL A 28 6.62 7.53 -6.00
C VAL A 28 5.44 7.46 -5.03
N ARG A 29 5.70 7.31 -3.74
CA ARG A 29 4.64 7.27 -2.73
C ARG A 29 4.63 8.55 -1.90
N LEU A 30 3.45 9.14 -1.78
CA LEU A 30 3.18 10.33 -0.98
C LEU A 30 2.03 10.02 -0.01
N ASP A 31 2.30 10.03 1.28
CA ASP A 31 1.30 9.84 2.33
C ASP A 31 0.58 11.15 2.61
N MET A 32 -0.71 11.21 2.30
CA MET A 32 -1.48 12.45 2.40
C MET A 32 -1.75 12.87 3.85
N SER A 33 -1.53 12.00 4.83
CA SER A 33 -1.54 12.39 6.24
C SER A 33 -0.45 13.42 6.61
N GLU A 34 0.62 13.50 5.79
CA GLU A 34 1.67 14.52 5.94
C GLU A 34 1.30 15.87 5.29
N TYR A 35 0.19 15.92 4.56
CA TYR A 35 -0.27 17.08 3.76
C TYR A 35 -1.63 17.60 4.21
N MET A 36 -1.90 17.54 5.50
CA MET A 36 -3.17 18.00 6.10
C MET A 36 -3.24 19.52 6.25
N GLU A 37 -2.11 20.20 6.26
CA GLU A 37 -2.00 21.62 6.48
C GLU A 37 -1.92 22.42 5.17
N LYS A 38 -2.42 23.66 5.16
CA LYS A 38 -2.44 24.52 3.98
C LYS A 38 -1.06 24.73 3.33
N TYR A 39 -0.02 24.91 4.13
CA TYR A 39 1.35 25.09 3.61
C TYR A 39 1.96 23.82 3.02
N SER A 40 1.33 22.69 3.19
CA SER A 40 1.81 21.41 2.64
C SER A 40 1.87 21.39 1.12
N VAL A 41 1.09 22.23 0.43
CA VAL A 41 1.16 22.40 -1.03
C VAL A 41 2.56 22.79 -1.47
N SER A 42 3.24 23.69 -0.72
CA SER A 42 4.61 24.07 -1.04
C SER A 42 5.61 22.92 -0.91
N ARG A 43 5.32 21.91 -0.09
CA ARG A 43 6.13 20.68 -0.04
C ARG A 43 5.95 19.82 -1.28
N LEU A 44 4.77 19.84 -1.92
CA LEU A 44 4.52 19.07 -3.14
C LEU A 44 5.17 19.65 -4.37
N ILE A 45 5.03 20.98 -4.58
CA ILE A 45 5.43 21.67 -5.80
C ILE A 45 6.62 22.62 -5.64
N GLY A 46 7.13 22.76 -4.41
CA GLY A 46 8.23 23.65 -4.03
C GLY A 46 7.76 24.92 -3.33
N ALA A 47 8.64 25.48 -2.49
CA ALA A 47 8.39 26.74 -1.81
C ALA A 47 8.57 27.93 -2.77
N PRO A 48 7.80 29.03 -2.61
CA PRO A 48 7.99 30.24 -3.40
C PRO A 48 9.36 30.86 -3.20
N PRO A 49 9.86 31.70 -4.15
CA PRO A 49 11.13 32.42 -4.00
C PRO A 49 11.20 33.22 -2.70
N GLY A 50 12.31 33.07 -1.98
CA GLY A 50 12.56 33.76 -0.71
C GLY A 50 12.08 33.02 0.53
N TYR A 51 11.44 31.84 0.38
CA TYR A 51 11.06 30.97 1.50
C TYR A 51 12.07 29.84 1.69
N VAL A 52 12.16 29.32 2.92
CA VAL A 52 13.00 28.16 3.26
C VAL A 52 12.52 26.96 2.45
N GLY A 53 13.45 26.21 1.84
CA GLY A 53 13.16 25.04 1.01
C GLY A 53 12.95 25.36 -0.49
N TYR A 54 13.13 26.62 -0.93
CA TYR A 54 13.01 26.97 -2.35
C TYR A 54 13.98 26.18 -3.25
N ASP A 55 15.23 26.04 -2.82
CA ASP A 55 16.25 25.32 -3.59
C ASP A 55 16.07 23.82 -3.62
N GLU A 56 15.32 23.26 -2.67
CA GLU A 56 15.06 21.82 -2.56
C GLU A 56 14.05 21.31 -3.60
N GLY A 57 13.20 22.23 -4.11
CA GLY A 57 12.08 21.87 -5.00
C GLY A 57 10.93 21.16 -4.28
N GLY A 58 9.92 20.77 -5.04
CA GLY A 58 8.76 20.05 -4.51
C GLY A 58 8.97 18.52 -4.51
N GLN A 59 8.51 17.86 -3.48
CA GLN A 59 8.65 16.39 -3.35
C GLN A 59 8.01 15.65 -4.51
N LEU A 60 6.80 16.03 -4.92
CA LEU A 60 6.11 15.44 -6.06
C LEU A 60 6.82 15.78 -7.37
N THR A 61 7.08 17.07 -7.61
CA THR A 61 7.64 17.54 -8.87
C THR A 61 9.06 17.03 -9.11
N GLU A 62 9.92 17.01 -8.09
CA GLU A 62 11.27 16.46 -8.20
C GLU A 62 11.27 14.93 -8.37
N ALA A 63 10.38 14.21 -7.68
CA ALA A 63 10.29 12.76 -7.80
C ALA A 63 9.89 12.35 -9.23
N VAL A 64 8.85 12.97 -9.80
CA VAL A 64 8.37 12.67 -11.15
C VAL A 64 9.38 13.14 -12.21
N ARG A 65 10.05 14.29 -12.01
CA ARG A 65 11.09 14.74 -12.92
C ARG A 65 12.26 13.77 -13.00
N ARG A 66 12.61 13.10 -11.90
CA ARG A 66 13.66 12.07 -11.85
C ARG A 66 13.21 10.74 -12.39
N LYS A 67 11.92 10.40 -12.23
CA LYS A 67 11.30 9.14 -12.65
C LYS A 67 10.03 9.41 -13.45
N PRO A 68 10.16 9.87 -14.72
CA PRO A 68 8.99 10.26 -15.53
C PRO A 68 8.10 9.06 -15.93
N TYR A 69 8.62 7.84 -15.89
CA TYR A 69 7.90 6.59 -16.08
C TYR A 69 7.75 5.91 -14.72
N SER A 70 6.66 6.18 -14.03
CA SER A 70 6.45 5.69 -12.67
C SER A 70 4.98 5.60 -12.29
N VAL A 71 4.70 4.84 -11.25
CA VAL A 71 3.44 4.89 -10.52
C VAL A 71 3.55 5.96 -9.45
N VAL A 72 2.65 6.93 -9.45
CA VAL A 72 2.55 7.97 -8.40
C VAL A 72 1.38 7.61 -7.50
N LEU A 73 1.68 7.19 -6.28
CA LEU A 73 0.71 6.77 -5.28
C LEU A 73 0.47 7.87 -4.25
N PHE A 74 -0.75 8.40 -4.21
CA PHE A 74 -1.23 9.26 -3.14
C PHE A 74 -2.00 8.40 -2.13
N ASP A 75 -1.38 8.12 -1.00
CA ASP A 75 -1.93 7.23 0.03
C ASP A 75 -2.79 8.04 1.02
N GLU A 76 -3.97 7.51 1.39
CA GLU A 76 -4.94 8.14 2.30
C GLU A 76 -5.38 9.54 1.84
N VAL A 77 -5.80 9.65 0.58
CA VAL A 77 -6.09 10.92 -0.09
C VAL A 77 -7.18 11.75 0.61
N GLU A 78 -8.09 11.12 1.35
CA GLU A 78 -9.12 11.79 2.15
C GLU A 78 -8.57 12.68 3.27
N LYS A 79 -7.30 12.51 3.67
CA LYS A 79 -6.65 13.31 4.71
C LYS A 79 -6.02 14.60 4.20
N ALA A 80 -5.84 14.72 2.89
CA ALA A 80 -5.17 15.86 2.29
C ALA A 80 -5.94 17.18 2.51
N HIS A 81 -5.19 18.27 2.71
CA HIS A 81 -5.77 19.61 2.73
C HIS A 81 -6.48 19.91 1.39
N PRO A 82 -7.61 20.63 1.37
CA PRO A 82 -8.36 20.97 0.14
C PRO A 82 -7.50 21.60 -0.96
N ASP A 83 -6.49 22.38 -0.63
CA ASP A 83 -5.60 23.01 -1.62
C ASP A 83 -4.72 21.98 -2.37
N VAL A 84 -4.46 20.80 -1.79
CA VAL A 84 -3.75 19.71 -2.46
C VAL A 84 -4.57 19.20 -3.64
N PHE A 85 -5.91 19.14 -3.51
CA PHE A 85 -6.78 18.71 -4.60
C PHE A 85 -6.73 19.62 -5.82
N ASN A 86 -6.45 20.93 -5.64
CA ASN A 86 -6.26 21.85 -6.76
C ASN A 86 -4.99 21.48 -7.57
N VAL A 87 -3.92 21.05 -6.88
CA VAL A 87 -2.70 20.53 -7.52
C VAL A 87 -3.00 19.23 -8.27
N LEU A 88 -3.72 18.31 -7.65
CA LEU A 88 -4.09 17.05 -8.27
C LEU A 88 -4.99 17.25 -9.48
N LEU A 89 -5.97 18.15 -9.42
CA LEU A 89 -6.83 18.49 -10.54
C LEU A 89 -6.00 19.03 -11.72
N GLN A 90 -5.02 19.91 -11.49
CA GLN A 90 -4.16 20.39 -12.55
C GLN A 90 -3.37 19.24 -13.22
N VAL A 91 -2.84 18.32 -12.42
CA VAL A 91 -2.15 17.14 -12.95
C VAL A 91 -3.07 16.26 -13.78
N LEU A 92 -4.31 15.99 -13.29
CA LEU A 92 -5.29 15.15 -13.96
C LEU A 92 -5.82 15.78 -15.25
N ASP A 93 -6.00 17.11 -15.30
CA ASP A 93 -6.52 17.82 -16.46
C ASP A 93 -5.46 18.06 -17.54
N ASP A 94 -4.28 18.59 -17.14
CA ASP A 94 -3.24 19.04 -18.08
C ASP A 94 -2.15 18.00 -18.31
N GLY A 95 -2.07 16.95 -17.47
CA GLY A 95 -0.97 15.98 -17.48
C GLY A 95 0.38 16.61 -17.16
N ARG A 96 0.41 17.79 -16.56
CA ARG A 96 1.63 18.54 -16.21
C ARG A 96 1.36 19.52 -15.09
N ILE A 97 2.42 19.92 -14.40
CA ILE A 97 2.37 20.98 -13.40
C ILE A 97 3.63 21.86 -13.47
N THR A 98 3.49 23.15 -13.20
CA THR A 98 4.64 24.04 -13.08
C THR A 98 5.03 24.14 -11.62
N ASP A 99 6.31 23.84 -11.32
CA ASP A 99 6.85 23.95 -9.97
C ASP A 99 7.10 25.41 -9.56
N SER A 100 7.47 25.63 -8.31
CA SER A 100 7.77 26.96 -7.78
C SER A 100 8.98 27.65 -8.44
N GLN A 101 9.83 26.92 -9.14
CA GLN A 101 10.99 27.43 -9.88
C GLN A 101 10.65 27.74 -11.36
N GLY A 102 9.37 27.60 -11.75
CA GLY A 102 8.92 27.86 -13.11
C GLY A 102 9.18 26.70 -14.08
N ARG A 103 9.62 25.54 -13.61
CA ARG A 103 9.87 24.38 -14.47
C ARG A 103 8.58 23.57 -14.63
N THR A 104 8.27 23.18 -15.85
CA THR A 104 7.13 22.30 -16.14
C THR A 104 7.54 20.84 -15.96
N VAL A 105 6.80 20.10 -15.16
CA VAL A 105 6.95 18.67 -14.93
C VAL A 105 5.82 17.91 -15.63
N ASP A 106 6.18 16.95 -16.48
CA ASP A 106 5.26 16.14 -17.28
C ASP A 106 4.86 14.85 -16.54
N PHE A 107 3.56 14.61 -16.43
CA PHE A 107 2.96 13.44 -15.79
C PHE A 107 2.34 12.46 -16.79
N LYS A 108 2.43 12.73 -18.11
CA LYS A 108 1.72 11.94 -19.14
C LYS A 108 2.16 10.48 -19.21
N ASN A 109 3.36 10.17 -18.74
CA ASN A 109 3.89 8.81 -18.69
C ASN A 109 3.81 8.20 -17.29
N THR A 110 3.06 8.82 -16.39
CA THR A 110 2.83 8.27 -15.04
C THR A 110 1.45 7.65 -14.93
N ILE A 111 1.34 6.68 -14.03
CA ILE A 111 0.05 6.14 -13.58
C ILE A 111 -0.21 6.71 -12.19
N ILE A 112 -1.31 7.44 -12.05
CA ILE A 112 -1.70 8.05 -10.79
C ILE A 112 -2.66 7.11 -10.08
N ILE A 113 -2.29 6.71 -8.88
CA ILE A 113 -3.11 5.88 -7.99
C ILE A 113 -3.38 6.67 -6.72
N MET A 114 -4.62 6.69 -6.30
CA MET A 114 -5.05 7.27 -5.04
C MET A 114 -5.67 6.20 -4.18
N THR A 115 -5.28 6.08 -2.92
CA THR A 115 -5.92 5.17 -1.98
C THR A 115 -6.76 5.93 -0.97
N SER A 116 -7.85 5.33 -0.56
CA SER A 116 -8.71 5.86 0.50
C SER A 116 -9.33 4.75 1.33
N ASN A 117 -9.58 5.04 2.60
CA ASN A 117 -10.31 4.17 3.51
C ASN A 117 -11.79 4.57 3.64
N LEU A 118 -12.26 5.57 2.89
CA LEU A 118 -13.67 5.93 2.85
C LEU A 118 -14.54 4.75 2.41
N GLY A 119 -15.70 4.61 2.99
CA GLY A 119 -16.61 3.51 2.70
C GLY A 119 -16.20 2.15 3.28
N SER A 120 -15.09 2.06 4.03
CA SER A 120 -14.59 0.79 4.57
C SER A 120 -15.61 0.08 5.47
N ALA A 121 -16.39 0.81 6.26
CA ALA A 121 -17.43 0.24 7.11
C ALA A 121 -18.50 -0.47 6.27
N HIS A 122 -18.95 0.16 5.18
CA HIS A 122 -19.90 -0.44 4.26
C HIS A 122 -19.34 -1.69 3.59
N LEU A 123 -18.07 -1.64 3.15
CA LEU A 123 -17.41 -2.78 2.49
C LEU A 123 -17.20 -3.97 3.44
N LEU A 124 -16.99 -3.74 4.75
CA LEU A 124 -16.86 -4.81 5.73
C LEU A 124 -18.18 -5.55 5.98
N GLU A 125 -19.31 -4.88 5.84
CA GLU A 125 -20.64 -5.43 6.13
C GLU A 125 -21.41 -5.84 4.85
N GLY A 126 -21.01 -5.32 3.69
CA GLY A 126 -21.77 -5.41 2.45
C GLY A 126 -21.30 -6.49 1.47
N ILE A 127 -20.65 -7.55 1.95
CA ILE A 127 -20.28 -8.72 1.14
C ILE A 127 -21.40 -9.75 1.19
N ASP A 128 -21.83 -10.22 0.03
CA ASP A 128 -22.85 -11.24 -0.11
C ASP A 128 -22.29 -12.67 0.15
N GLU A 129 -23.18 -13.68 0.09
CA GLU A 129 -22.81 -15.08 0.30
C GLU A 129 -21.82 -15.62 -0.75
N ASN A 130 -21.72 -14.97 -1.91
CA ASN A 130 -20.79 -15.33 -2.99
C ASN A 130 -19.42 -14.63 -2.83
N GLY A 131 -19.29 -13.75 -1.84
CA GLY A 131 -18.09 -12.94 -1.64
C GLY A 131 -18.02 -11.71 -2.54
N ASP A 132 -19.16 -11.26 -3.09
CA ASP A 132 -19.26 -10.08 -3.93
C ASP A 132 -19.82 -8.88 -3.17
N ILE A 133 -19.41 -7.67 -3.59
CA ILE A 133 -19.95 -6.43 -3.03
C ILE A 133 -21.38 -6.27 -3.52
N ASN A 134 -22.35 -6.19 -2.60
CA ASN A 134 -23.74 -6.01 -3.01
C ASN A 134 -23.97 -4.59 -3.54
N PRO A 135 -24.94 -4.38 -4.46
CA PRO A 135 -25.18 -3.08 -5.09
C PRO A 135 -25.53 -1.96 -4.10
N ALA A 136 -26.21 -2.27 -3.00
CA ALA A 136 -26.55 -1.29 -1.97
C ALA A 136 -25.30 -0.81 -1.21
N CYS A 137 -24.34 -1.71 -0.98
CA CYS A 137 -23.04 -1.36 -0.41
C CYS A 137 -22.24 -0.46 -1.36
N GLU A 138 -22.19 -0.81 -2.65
CA GLU A 138 -21.50 -0.01 -3.66
C GLU A 138 -22.08 1.42 -3.71
N GLU A 139 -23.42 1.55 -3.73
CA GLU A 139 -24.08 2.84 -3.71
C GLU A 139 -23.78 3.64 -2.43
N ALA A 140 -23.77 3.00 -1.26
CA ALA A 140 -23.43 3.64 0.00
C ALA A 140 -21.98 4.17 0.01
N VAL A 141 -21.02 3.40 -0.49
CA VAL A 141 -19.63 3.82 -0.66
C VAL A 141 -19.52 5.00 -1.61
N MET A 142 -20.21 4.95 -2.76
CA MET A 142 -20.20 6.05 -3.72
C MET A 142 -20.83 7.32 -3.17
N ASN A 143 -21.87 7.22 -2.33
CA ASN A 143 -22.48 8.36 -1.65
C ASN A 143 -21.54 9.00 -0.63
N GLU A 144 -20.80 8.20 0.14
CA GLU A 144 -19.78 8.70 1.04
C GLU A 144 -18.66 9.44 0.31
N LEU A 145 -18.19 8.91 -0.84
CA LEU A 145 -17.22 9.59 -1.71
C LEU A 145 -17.73 10.93 -2.21
N ARG A 146 -18.98 10.98 -2.72
CA ARG A 146 -19.60 12.23 -3.21
C ARG A 146 -19.80 13.26 -2.10
N GLY A 147 -19.95 12.81 -0.86
CA GLY A 147 -20.03 13.68 0.31
C GLY A 147 -18.66 14.26 0.72
N HIS A 148 -17.58 13.59 0.39
CA HIS A 148 -16.22 13.98 0.78
C HIS A 148 -15.46 14.72 -0.31
N PHE A 149 -15.52 14.25 -1.55
CA PHE A 149 -14.80 14.82 -2.68
C PHE A 149 -15.71 15.65 -3.57
N ARG A 150 -15.18 16.73 -4.14
CA ARG A 150 -15.90 17.55 -5.10
C ARG A 150 -16.22 16.75 -6.36
N PRO A 151 -17.41 16.96 -6.98
CA PRO A 151 -17.80 16.27 -8.21
C PRO A 151 -16.78 16.43 -9.34
N GLU A 152 -16.18 17.61 -9.48
CA GLU A 152 -15.15 17.89 -10.47
C GLU A 152 -13.92 16.99 -10.34
N PHE A 153 -13.53 16.64 -9.09
CA PHE A 153 -12.43 15.73 -8.82
C PHE A 153 -12.79 14.29 -9.19
N LEU A 154 -13.94 13.81 -8.74
CA LEU A 154 -14.40 12.44 -9.03
C LEU A 154 -14.58 12.20 -10.54
N ASN A 155 -15.02 13.21 -11.30
CA ASN A 155 -15.20 13.12 -12.75
C ASN A 155 -13.88 13.06 -13.55
N ARG A 156 -12.72 13.28 -12.90
CA ARG A 156 -11.40 13.17 -13.53
C ARG A 156 -10.75 11.82 -13.29
N LEU A 157 -11.36 10.99 -12.44
CA LEU A 157 -10.86 9.63 -12.20
C LEU A 157 -11.35 8.73 -13.33
N ASP A 158 -10.42 7.96 -13.93
CA ASP A 158 -10.76 7.00 -14.98
C ASP A 158 -11.53 5.81 -14.39
N GLU A 159 -11.11 5.31 -13.21
CA GLU A 159 -11.76 4.20 -12.54
C GLU A 159 -11.72 4.33 -11.01
N ILE A 160 -12.77 3.80 -10.37
CA ILE A 160 -12.87 3.64 -8.92
C ILE A 160 -12.94 2.14 -8.63
N ILE A 161 -11.88 1.62 -8.03
CA ILE A 161 -11.75 0.19 -7.72
C ILE A 161 -11.99 -0.02 -6.23
N MET A 162 -12.98 -0.84 -5.89
CA MET A 162 -13.31 -1.22 -4.52
C MET A 162 -12.65 -2.53 -4.15
N PHE A 163 -11.84 -2.52 -3.10
CA PHE A 163 -11.19 -3.69 -2.55
C PHE A 163 -12.09 -4.37 -1.54
N LYS A 164 -12.36 -5.63 -1.77
CA LYS A 164 -13.09 -6.48 -0.83
C LYS A 164 -12.25 -6.74 0.43
N PRO A 165 -12.87 -6.95 1.60
CA PRO A 165 -12.20 -7.53 2.76
C PRO A 165 -11.53 -8.86 2.39
N LEU A 166 -10.41 -9.16 3.04
CA LEU A 166 -9.69 -10.42 2.81
C LEU A 166 -10.46 -11.60 3.43
N THR A 167 -10.52 -12.71 2.70
CA THR A 167 -11.03 -13.98 3.20
C THR A 167 -9.90 -14.80 3.85
N LYS A 168 -10.25 -15.86 4.59
CA LYS A 168 -9.24 -16.77 5.16
C LYS A 168 -8.36 -17.42 4.08
N ASP A 169 -8.93 -17.73 2.91
CA ASP A 169 -8.17 -18.28 1.78
C ASP A 169 -7.16 -17.27 1.23
N ASN A 170 -7.55 -15.99 1.14
CA ASN A 170 -6.62 -14.93 0.77
C ASN A 170 -5.46 -14.82 1.78
N ILE A 171 -5.74 -14.98 3.08
CA ILE A 171 -4.71 -14.97 4.12
C ILE A 171 -3.71 -16.11 3.94
N GLY A 172 -4.18 -17.32 3.62
CA GLY A 172 -3.30 -18.45 3.30
C GLY A 172 -2.34 -18.15 2.16
N ASN A 173 -2.82 -17.51 1.09
CA ASN A 173 -2.00 -17.09 -0.04
C ASN A 173 -0.99 -15.99 0.34
N ILE A 174 -1.40 -15.04 1.19
CA ILE A 174 -0.51 -13.98 1.68
C ILE A 174 0.60 -14.56 2.55
N ILE A 175 0.31 -15.56 3.40
CA ILE A 175 1.33 -16.28 4.17
C ILE A 175 2.36 -16.88 3.24
N ASN A 176 1.93 -17.57 2.15
CA ASN A 176 2.85 -18.13 1.17
C ASN A 176 3.77 -17.09 0.54
N LEU A 177 3.23 -15.92 0.15
CA LEU A 177 4.02 -14.83 -0.40
C LEU A 177 5.06 -14.31 0.61
N LEU A 178 4.66 -14.09 1.86
CA LEU A 178 5.56 -13.63 2.92
C LEU A 178 6.65 -14.66 3.27
N MET A 179 6.31 -15.95 3.27
CA MET A 179 7.28 -17.03 3.45
C MET A 179 8.28 -17.12 2.27
N ASN A 180 7.80 -16.95 1.04
CA ASN A 180 8.67 -16.89 -0.13
C ASN A 180 9.64 -15.70 -0.06
N ASP A 181 9.19 -14.53 0.41
CA ASP A 181 10.06 -13.38 0.58
C ASP A 181 11.08 -13.57 1.71
N LEU A 182 10.70 -14.27 2.79
CA LEU A 182 11.64 -14.68 3.83
C LEU A 182 12.71 -15.62 3.26
N ASN A 183 12.31 -16.66 2.54
CA ASN A 183 13.22 -17.62 1.94
C ASN A 183 14.16 -16.99 0.90
N LYS A 184 13.70 -16.04 0.09
CA LYS A 184 14.57 -15.25 -0.80
C LYS A 184 15.67 -14.51 -0.02
N ARG A 185 15.35 -13.95 1.13
CA ARG A 185 16.37 -13.27 1.99
C ARG A 185 17.36 -14.23 2.64
N LEU A 186 16.99 -15.50 2.81
CA LEU A 186 17.85 -16.55 3.37
C LEU A 186 18.60 -17.35 2.29
N ALA A 187 18.32 -17.11 1.00
CA ALA A 187 18.89 -17.87 -0.12
C ALA A 187 20.43 -17.84 -0.16
N ASP A 188 21.05 -16.70 0.20
CA ASP A 188 22.51 -16.57 0.25
C ASP A 188 23.15 -17.47 1.33
N ARG A 189 22.37 -17.97 2.29
CA ARG A 189 22.80 -18.90 3.34
C ARG A 189 22.35 -20.33 3.07
N GLU A 190 21.67 -20.57 1.94
CA GLU A 190 21.11 -21.87 1.59
C GLU A 190 20.16 -22.45 2.65
N ILE A 191 19.54 -21.60 3.48
CA ILE A 191 18.60 -22.00 4.53
C ILE A 191 17.17 -21.76 4.03
N THR A 192 16.30 -22.74 4.27
CA THR A 192 14.86 -22.64 3.96
C THR A 192 14.05 -22.69 5.26
N VAL A 193 12.96 -21.92 5.32
CA VAL A 193 11.99 -21.97 6.43
C VAL A 193 10.65 -22.45 5.87
N GLU A 194 10.10 -23.47 6.49
CA GLU A 194 8.81 -24.07 6.15
C GLU A 194 7.84 -24.03 7.34
N LEU A 195 6.55 -23.96 7.03
CA LEU A 195 5.48 -24.03 8.03
C LEU A 195 4.76 -25.37 7.92
N SER A 196 4.56 -26.05 9.05
CA SER A 196 3.63 -27.16 9.10
C SER A 196 2.20 -26.68 8.85
N ASP A 197 1.29 -27.59 8.55
CA ASP A 197 -0.14 -27.27 8.36
C ASP A 197 -0.76 -26.70 9.64
N SER A 198 -0.37 -27.22 10.80
CA SER A 198 -0.77 -26.72 12.11
C SER A 198 -0.26 -25.31 12.38
N ALA A 199 1.01 -25.03 12.08
CA ALA A 199 1.59 -23.68 12.20
C ALA A 199 0.91 -22.70 11.26
N ARG A 200 0.62 -23.11 10.03
CA ARG A 200 -0.11 -22.29 9.05
C ARG A 200 -1.49 -21.91 9.56
N GLN A 201 -2.26 -22.89 10.04
CA GLN A 201 -3.59 -22.64 10.60
C GLN A 201 -3.53 -21.73 11.83
N PHE A 202 -2.56 -21.95 12.70
CA PHE A 202 -2.31 -21.08 13.88
C PHE A 202 -2.04 -19.63 13.48
N ILE A 203 -1.23 -19.40 12.43
CA ILE A 203 -0.94 -18.05 11.92
C ILE A 203 -2.19 -17.41 11.32
N VAL A 204 -3.03 -18.17 10.60
CA VAL A 204 -4.31 -17.66 10.07
C VAL A 204 -5.22 -17.18 11.20
N ASP A 205 -5.34 -17.98 12.25
CA ASP A 205 -6.29 -17.71 13.34
C ASP A 205 -5.81 -16.56 14.28
N HIS A 206 -4.50 -16.36 14.42
CA HIS A 206 -3.93 -15.35 15.34
C HIS A 206 -3.33 -14.12 14.65
N GLY A 207 -2.96 -14.23 13.39
CA GLY A 207 -2.34 -13.16 12.61
C GLY A 207 -3.29 -12.32 11.78
N TYR A 208 -4.55 -12.71 11.66
CA TYR A 208 -5.57 -12.02 10.89
C TYR A 208 -6.56 -11.26 11.76
N ASP A 209 -6.89 -10.05 11.34
CA ASP A 209 -7.94 -9.23 11.92
C ASP A 209 -8.84 -8.67 10.81
N PRO A 210 -10.17 -8.86 10.86
CA PRO A 210 -11.08 -8.39 9.81
C PRO A 210 -11.02 -6.89 9.55
N ILE A 211 -10.71 -6.09 10.57
CA ILE A 211 -10.65 -4.61 10.48
C ILE A 211 -9.31 -4.13 9.92
N TYR A 212 -8.21 -4.77 10.36
CA TYR A 212 -6.84 -4.39 9.99
C TYR A 212 -6.26 -5.22 8.85
N GLY A 213 -7.01 -6.20 8.34
CA GLY A 213 -6.64 -7.05 7.21
C GLY A 213 -5.36 -7.85 7.44
N ALA A 214 -4.47 -7.86 6.46
CA ALA A 214 -3.20 -8.58 6.53
C ALA A 214 -2.07 -7.79 7.22
N ARG A 215 -2.30 -6.55 7.65
CA ARG A 215 -1.25 -5.73 8.30
C ARG A 215 -0.73 -6.36 9.61
N PRO A 216 -1.58 -6.93 10.51
CA PRO A 216 -1.12 -7.67 11.68
C PRO A 216 -0.34 -8.94 11.32
N LEU A 217 -0.71 -9.64 10.25
CA LEU A 217 -0.11 -10.89 9.80
C LEU A 217 1.39 -10.76 9.55
N LYS A 218 1.82 -9.71 8.84
CA LYS A 218 3.24 -9.46 8.58
C LYS A 218 4.03 -9.30 9.89
N ARG A 219 3.49 -8.56 10.85
CA ARG A 219 4.11 -8.38 12.17
C ARG A 219 4.14 -9.68 12.97
N PHE A 220 3.08 -10.48 12.85
CA PHE A 220 2.98 -11.76 13.52
C PHE A 220 4.06 -12.72 13.01
N LEU A 221 4.19 -12.87 11.69
CA LEU A 221 5.24 -13.68 11.06
C LEU A 221 6.63 -13.19 11.45
N GLN A 222 6.87 -11.89 11.40
CA GLN A 222 8.15 -11.30 11.79
C GLN A 222 8.51 -11.62 13.24
N LYS A 223 7.55 -11.49 14.14
CA LYS A 223 7.78 -11.73 15.59
C LYS A 223 7.94 -13.20 15.92
N HIS A 224 7.18 -14.08 15.29
CA HIS A 224 7.05 -15.48 15.70
C HIS A 224 7.82 -16.45 14.79
N VAL A 225 7.92 -16.19 13.49
CA VAL A 225 8.64 -17.05 12.55
C VAL A 225 10.06 -16.54 12.28
N GLU A 226 10.20 -15.27 11.83
CA GLU A 226 11.54 -14.73 11.52
C GLU A 226 12.43 -14.67 12.76
N THR A 227 11.88 -14.31 13.93
CA THR A 227 12.64 -14.25 15.18
C THR A 227 13.09 -15.64 15.67
N LEU A 228 12.23 -16.68 15.53
CA LEU A 228 12.60 -18.04 15.86
C LEU A 228 13.72 -18.54 14.93
N SER A 229 13.54 -18.39 13.62
CA SER A 229 14.55 -18.78 12.63
C SER A 229 15.88 -18.05 12.85
N ALA A 230 15.83 -16.75 13.14
CA ALA A 230 17.06 -15.99 13.44
C ALA A 230 17.79 -16.48 14.70
N LYS A 231 17.07 -16.89 15.75
CA LYS A 231 17.67 -17.45 16.95
C LYS A 231 18.39 -18.77 16.67
N LEU A 232 17.79 -19.67 15.91
CA LEU A 232 18.40 -20.95 15.53
C LEU A 232 19.66 -20.75 14.69
N ILE A 233 19.62 -19.80 13.74
CA ILE A 233 20.78 -19.46 12.91
C ILE A 233 21.92 -18.84 13.76
N LEU A 234 21.60 -17.94 14.69
CA LEU A 234 22.60 -17.30 15.56
C LEU A 234 23.19 -18.25 16.62
N ALA A 235 22.46 -19.29 16.98
CA ALA A 235 22.92 -20.32 17.90
C ALA A 235 23.81 -21.42 17.23
N ASP A 236 24.07 -21.29 15.90
CA ASP A 236 24.72 -22.29 15.06
C ASP A 236 24.05 -23.69 15.12
N GLU A 237 22.73 -23.70 15.38
CA GLU A 237 21.91 -24.93 15.38
C GLU A 237 21.48 -25.34 13.97
N VAL A 238 21.63 -24.44 12.99
CA VAL A 238 21.24 -24.61 11.59
C VAL A 238 22.43 -24.36 10.68
N ARG A 239 22.65 -25.24 9.71
CA ARG A 239 23.75 -25.19 8.73
C ARG A 239 23.25 -24.82 7.35
N GLU A 240 24.18 -24.49 6.46
CA GLU A 240 23.87 -24.32 5.02
C GLU A 240 23.25 -25.59 4.45
N GLY A 241 22.16 -25.44 3.74
CA GLY A 241 21.36 -26.54 3.17
C GLY A 241 20.26 -27.07 4.09
N ASP A 242 20.15 -26.62 5.33
CA ASP A 242 19.13 -27.09 6.26
C ASP A 242 17.77 -26.39 6.03
N THR A 243 16.71 -27.11 6.41
CA THR A 243 15.33 -26.58 6.44
C THR A 243 14.86 -26.44 7.89
N ILE A 244 14.45 -25.23 8.26
CA ILE A 244 13.82 -24.94 9.55
C ILE A 244 12.33 -25.19 9.40
N LEU A 245 11.80 -26.21 10.08
CA LEU A 245 10.37 -26.46 10.13
C LEU A 245 9.76 -25.79 11.36
N ILE A 246 8.87 -24.84 11.15
CA ILE A 246 8.09 -24.20 12.21
C ILE A 246 6.80 -25.00 12.40
N ASP A 247 6.57 -25.44 13.60
CA ASP A 247 5.39 -26.21 14.02
C ASP A 247 4.65 -25.52 15.19
N THR A 248 3.67 -26.15 15.75
CA THR A 248 2.92 -25.68 16.92
C THR A 248 3.06 -26.63 18.09
N GLU A 249 3.34 -26.07 19.28
CA GLU A 249 3.26 -26.79 20.54
C GLU A 249 2.32 -26.05 21.48
N GLY A 250 1.08 -26.55 21.60
CA GLY A 250 0.01 -25.86 22.34
C GLY A 250 -0.33 -24.51 21.67
N ASP A 251 -0.25 -23.41 22.44
CA ASP A 251 -0.54 -22.05 21.98
C ASP A 251 0.69 -21.28 21.51
N LYS A 252 1.70 -21.94 20.98
CA LYS A 252 2.96 -21.31 20.53
C LYS A 252 3.48 -21.95 19.24
N LEU A 253 4.18 -21.13 18.45
CA LEU A 253 5.03 -21.63 17.37
C LEU A 253 6.42 -22.00 17.94
N THR A 254 6.92 -23.16 17.49
CA THR A 254 8.20 -23.75 17.89
C THR A 254 9.03 -24.16 16.69
#